data_eb7c9126a26e0f0a5be5517b64b1913f
#
_entry.id   eb7c9126a26e0f0a5be5517b64b1913f
#
_cell.length_a   1.000
_cell.length_b   1.000
_cell.length_c   1.000
_cell.angle_alpha   90.00
_cell.angle_beta   90.00
_cell.angle_gamma   90.00
#
_symmetry.space_group_name_H-M   'P 1'
#
loop_
_entity.id
_entity.type
_entity.pdbx_description
1 polymer ?
#
loop_
_entity_poly.entity_id
_entity_poly.type
_entity_poly.pdbx_seq_one_letter_code
_entity_poly.pdbx_strand_id
1 'polypeptide(L)'
;PERMETVSTLGYGFGYIGGSTIPLLIFLIMNAVGVPMLTCLGFIFGLTAVWWLVFSIPLVKNCEQTSGKPYKKGDVGASIKNVFTTMKEIGADKPMLIYIISYFFYIDGVHTIISMSTSYGTNLGLDSAGMLLALLLVQVLGLPFCLLYMKLAEKFGARTMVGVGICV
;
A
#
# COMPACT_ATOMS: atom_id res chain seq x y z
N PRO A 1 -18.86 -3.77 11.90
CA PRO A 1 -17.74 -4.69 12.11
C PRO A 1 -17.69 -5.78 11.04
N GLU A 2 -18.80 -6.41 10.70
CA GLU A 2 -18.90 -7.59 9.80
C GLU A 2 -18.44 -7.33 8.35
N ARG A 3 -18.40 -6.09 7.89
CA ARG A 3 -17.95 -5.72 6.54
C ARG A 3 -16.59 -5.03 6.50
N MET A 4 -15.89 -4.95 7.62
CA MET A 4 -14.65 -4.19 7.71
C MET A 4 -13.54 -4.83 6.86
N GLU A 5 -13.43 -6.16 6.87
CA GLU A 5 -12.47 -6.91 6.06
C GLU A 5 -12.76 -6.74 4.56
N THR A 6 -14.02 -6.83 4.16
CA THR A 6 -14.44 -6.64 2.76
C THR A 6 -14.12 -5.22 2.27
N VAL A 7 -14.46 -4.20 3.04
CA VAL A 7 -14.20 -2.80 2.69
C VAL A 7 -12.71 -2.52 2.61
N SER A 8 -11.92 -3.04 3.56
CA SER A 8 -10.47 -2.89 3.58
C SER A 8 -9.82 -3.56 2.37
N THR A 9 -10.20 -4.80 2.06
CA THR A 9 -9.66 -5.57 0.93
C THR A 9 -10.02 -4.93 -0.41
N LEU A 10 -11.28 -4.49 -0.58
CA LEU A 10 -11.70 -3.77 -1.78
C LEU A 10 -10.96 -2.43 -1.93
N GLY A 11 -10.82 -1.67 -0.85
CA GLY A 11 -10.07 -0.42 -0.86
C GLY A 11 -8.62 -0.63 -1.29
N TYR A 12 -7.98 -1.68 -0.80
CA TYR A 12 -6.63 -2.06 -1.18
C TYR A 12 -6.55 -2.49 -2.65
N GLY A 13 -7.49 -3.30 -3.12
CA GLY A 13 -7.59 -3.72 -4.53
C GLY A 13 -7.79 -2.54 -5.49
N PHE A 14 -8.68 -1.61 -5.17
CA PHE A 14 -8.85 -0.37 -5.95
C PHE A 14 -7.60 0.52 -5.93
N GLY A 15 -6.84 0.50 -4.83
CA GLY A 15 -5.55 1.18 -4.73
C GLY A 15 -4.54 0.66 -5.75
N TYR A 16 -4.49 -0.64 -6.02
CA TYR A 16 -3.64 -1.22 -7.07
C TYR A 16 -4.02 -0.73 -8.47
N ILE A 17 -5.31 -0.68 -8.79
CA ILE A 17 -5.77 -0.22 -10.11
C ILE A 17 -5.49 1.27 -10.29
N GLY A 18 -5.99 2.11 -9.39
CA GLY A 18 -5.93 3.55 -9.55
C GLY A 18 -4.56 4.15 -9.23
N GLY A 19 -3.91 3.65 -8.17
CA GLY A 19 -2.68 4.24 -7.66
C GLY A 19 -1.43 3.85 -8.45
N SER A 20 -1.39 2.66 -9.05
CA SER A 20 -0.18 2.18 -9.73
C SER A 20 -0.42 1.65 -11.14
N THR A 21 -1.48 0.88 -11.38
CA THR A 21 -1.72 0.27 -12.71
C THR A 21 -1.95 1.32 -13.79
N ILE A 22 -2.79 2.32 -13.54
CA ILE A 22 -3.10 3.38 -14.51
C ILE A 22 -1.88 4.24 -14.84
N PRO A 23 -1.13 4.79 -13.88
CA PRO A 23 0.10 5.53 -14.17
C PRO A 23 1.13 4.70 -14.92
N LEU A 24 1.32 3.43 -14.54
CA LEU A 24 2.28 2.54 -15.19
C LEU A 24 1.88 2.21 -16.64
N LEU A 25 0.60 1.96 -16.93
CA LEU A 25 0.10 1.77 -18.28
C LEU A 25 0.34 3.01 -19.16
N ILE A 26 0.02 4.19 -18.64
CA ILE A 26 0.24 5.45 -19.39
C ILE A 26 1.74 5.62 -19.64
N PHE A 27 2.59 5.36 -18.67
CA PHE A 27 4.04 5.40 -18.84
C PHE A 27 4.52 4.47 -19.96
N LEU A 28 4.07 3.22 -19.97
CA LEU A 28 4.43 2.24 -21.00
C LEU A 28 3.97 2.66 -22.40
N ILE A 29 2.74 3.19 -22.52
CA ILE A 29 2.21 3.70 -23.79
C ILE A 29 3.04 4.89 -24.27
N MET A 30 3.33 5.87 -23.41
CA MET A 30 4.13 7.04 -23.77
C MET A 30 5.54 6.64 -24.20
N ASN A 31 6.15 5.70 -23.50
CA ASN A 31 7.47 5.20 -23.85
C ASN A 31 7.47 4.42 -25.18
N ALA A 32 6.43 3.63 -25.45
CA ALA A 32 6.28 2.90 -26.70
C ALA A 32 6.08 3.83 -27.92
N VAL A 33 5.46 4.99 -27.74
CA VAL A 33 5.29 6.03 -28.77
C VAL A 33 6.58 6.87 -28.97
N GLY A 34 7.60 6.65 -28.15
CA GLY A 34 8.90 7.33 -28.29
C GLY A 34 8.99 8.69 -27.59
N VAL A 35 8.11 8.95 -26.61
CA VAL A 35 8.19 10.18 -25.80
C VAL A 35 9.45 10.13 -24.92
N PRO A 36 10.24 11.21 -24.83
CA PRO A 36 11.43 11.25 -23.98
C PRO A 36 11.13 10.89 -22.53
N MET A 37 11.98 10.07 -21.93
CA MET A 37 11.85 9.55 -20.55
C MET A 37 11.51 10.63 -19.53
N LEU A 38 12.21 11.77 -19.59
CA LEU A 38 12.01 12.89 -18.65
C LEU A 38 10.61 13.48 -18.75
N THR A 39 10.06 13.58 -19.96
CA THR A 39 8.69 14.06 -20.22
C THR A 39 7.66 13.05 -19.70
N CYS A 40 7.89 11.76 -19.92
CA CYS A 40 7.03 10.71 -19.36
C CYS A 40 6.97 10.80 -17.83
N LEU A 41 8.11 10.90 -17.17
CA LEU A 41 8.17 11.00 -15.71
C LEU A 41 7.47 12.27 -15.21
N GLY A 42 7.72 13.44 -15.83
CA GLY A 42 7.05 14.68 -15.47
C GLY A 42 5.53 14.59 -15.58
N PHE A 43 5.04 13.98 -16.67
CA PHE A 43 3.61 13.78 -16.89
C PHE A 43 3.00 12.85 -15.82
N ILE A 44 3.66 11.72 -15.53
CA ILE A 44 3.18 10.74 -14.54
C ILE A 44 3.17 11.34 -13.13
N PHE A 45 4.19 12.10 -12.74
CA PHE A 45 4.18 12.80 -11.44
C PHE A 45 3.04 13.81 -11.35
N GLY A 46 2.82 14.60 -12.41
CA GLY A 46 1.70 15.53 -12.49
C GLY A 46 0.35 14.83 -12.39
N LEU A 47 0.16 13.75 -13.15
CA LEU A 47 -1.04 12.93 -13.11
C LEU A 47 -1.31 12.37 -11.72
N THR A 48 -0.27 11.83 -11.08
CA THR A 48 -0.37 11.28 -9.71
C THR A 48 -0.74 12.37 -8.70
N ALA A 49 -0.16 13.56 -8.80
CA ALA A 49 -0.49 14.68 -7.93
C ALA A 49 -1.96 15.11 -8.07
N VAL A 50 -2.45 15.23 -9.32
CA VAL A 50 -3.86 15.55 -9.60
C VAL A 50 -4.78 14.44 -9.09
N TRP A 51 -4.41 13.18 -9.30
CA TRP A 51 -5.15 12.02 -8.80
C TRP A 51 -5.32 12.08 -7.28
N TRP A 52 -4.24 12.27 -6.55
CA TRP A 52 -4.29 12.40 -5.10
C TRP A 52 -5.16 13.57 -4.65
N LEU A 53 -5.04 14.72 -5.30
CA LEU A 53 -5.84 15.90 -4.98
C LEU A 53 -7.34 15.62 -5.19
N VAL A 54 -7.73 15.08 -6.34
CA VAL A 54 -9.12 14.78 -6.70
C VAL A 54 -9.76 13.80 -5.72
N PHE A 55 -9.05 12.71 -5.38
CA PHE A 55 -9.57 11.70 -4.47
C PHE A 55 -9.51 12.10 -2.98
N SER A 56 -8.66 13.08 -2.62
CA SER A 56 -8.63 13.64 -1.26
C SER A 56 -9.82 14.57 -0.98
N ILE A 57 -10.36 15.25 -2.01
CA ILE A 57 -11.49 16.18 -1.84
C ILE A 57 -12.74 15.49 -1.25
N PRO A 58 -13.24 14.35 -1.79
CA PRO A 58 -14.36 13.64 -1.22
C PRO A 58 -14.11 13.16 0.21
N LEU A 59 -12.89 12.73 0.50
CA LEU A 59 -12.49 12.29 1.82
C LEU A 59 -12.65 13.44 2.84
N VAL A 60 -12.11 14.61 2.52
CA VAL A 60 -12.18 15.78 3.41
C VAL A 60 -13.62 16.31 3.56
N LYS A 61 -14.43 16.22 2.47
CA LYS A 61 -15.80 16.74 2.49
C LYS A 61 -16.81 15.81 3.15
N ASN A 62 -16.64 14.48 3.00
CA ASN A 62 -17.68 13.52 3.37
C ASN A 62 -17.32 12.68 4.61
N CYS A 63 -16.05 12.72 5.06
CA CYS A 63 -15.65 12.00 6.26
C CYS A 63 -15.64 12.93 7.46
N GLU A 64 -16.66 12.83 8.30
CA GLU A 64 -16.70 13.52 9.58
C GLU A 64 -15.91 12.70 10.62
N GLN A 65 -15.06 13.37 11.35
CA GLN A 65 -14.30 12.75 12.42
C GLN A 65 -15.17 12.64 13.68
N THR A 66 -15.86 11.52 13.83
CA THR A 66 -16.80 11.29 14.94
C THR A 66 -16.14 11.24 16.32
N SER A 67 -14.85 10.97 16.40
CA SER A 67 -14.08 10.88 17.66
C SER A 67 -13.09 12.04 17.85
N GLY A 68 -13.16 13.07 17.02
CA GLY A 68 -12.27 14.24 17.10
C GLY A 68 -12.64 15.14 18.28
N LYS A 69 -11.65 15.44 19.12
CA LYS A 69 -11.77 16.52 20.11
C LYS A 69 -11.39 17.85 19.46
N PRO A 70 -12.10 18.96 19.79
CA PRO A 70 -11.71 20.27 19.29
C PRO A 70 -10.29 20.59 19.75
N TYR A 71 -9.47 21.10 18.82
CA TYR A 71 -8.07 21.44 19.09
C TYR A 71 -7.95 22.48 20.22
N LYS A 72 -7.15 22.19 21.23
CA LYS A 72 -6.78 23.13 22.30
C LYS A 72 -5.28 23.42 22.25
N LYS A 73 -4.90 24.66 22.58
CA LYS A 73 -3.51 25.07 22.62
C LYS A 73 -2.77 24.20 23.68
N GLY A 74 -1.79 23.40 23.24
CA GLY A 74 -1.09 22.42 24.08
C GLY A 74 -1.37 20.95 23.73
N ASP A 75 -2.38 20.65 22.91
CA ASP A 75 -2.74 19.27 22.51
C ASP A 75 -1.62 18.56 21.75
N VAL A 76 -0.75 19.28 21.05
CA VAL A 76 0.41 18.69 20.36
C VAL A 76 1.36 18.05 21.37
N GLY A 77 1.68 18.77 22.46
CA GLY A 77 2.55 18.23 23.52
C GLY A 77 1.91 17.02 24.25
N ALA A 78 0.60 17.11 24.51
CA ALA A 78 -0.17 16.00 25.08
C ALA A 78 -0.21 14.79 24.13
N SER A 79 -0.38 15.03 22.83
CA SER A 79 -0.37 13.96 21.80
C SER A 79 0.98 13.27 21.73
N ILE A 80 2.09 14.01 21.73
CA ILE A 80 3.44 13.45 21.76
C ILE A 80 3.64 12.60 23.02
N LYS A 81 3.24 13.12 24.18
CA LYS A 81 3.32 12.37 25.45
C LYS A 81 2.49 11.09 25.40
N ASN A 82 1.28 11.15 24.82
CA ASN A 82 0.43 9.97 24.65
C ASN A 82 1.08 8.92 23.75
N VAL A 83 1.74 9.31 22.67
CA VAL A 83 2.49 8.38 21.79
C VAL A 83 3.56 7.64 22.62
N PHE A 84 4.37 8.34 23.41
CA PHE A 84 5.37 7.70 24.27
C PHE A 84 4.74 6.78 25.34
N THR A 85 3.61 7.20 25.90
CA THR A 85 2.88 6.37 26.87
C THR A 85 2.38 5.08 26.22
N THR A 86 1.75 5.20 25.04
CA THR A 86 1.27 4.04 24.26
C THR A 86 2.43 3.12 23.85
N MET A 87 3.58 3.67 23.44
CA MET A 87 4.76 2.86 23.13
C MET A 87 5.25 2.08 24.36
N LYS A 88 5.20 2.69 25.54
CA LYS A 88 5.57 2.03 26.80
C LYS A 88 4.58 0.92 27.18
N GLU A 89 3.28 1.16 26.99
CA GLU A 89 2.22 0.17 27.20
C GLU A 89 2.37 -1.02 26.26
N ILE A 90 2.63 -0.78 24.97
CA ILE A 90 2.93 -1.81 23.98
C ILE A 90 4.17 -2.62 24.38
N GLY A 91 5.22 -1.94 24.86
CA GLY A 91 6.45 -2.61 25.32
C GLY A 91 6.24 -3.50 26.55
N ALA A 92 5.21 -3.22 27.37
CA ALA A 92 4.84 -4.02 28.53
C ALA A 92 3.98 -5.25 28.16
N ASP A 93 3.25 -5.18 27.03
CA ASP A 93 2.44 -6.29 26.51
C ASP A 93 3.27 -7.15 25.55
N LYS A 94 3.81 -8.26 26.08
CA LYS A 94 4.65 -9.18 25.30
C LYS A 94 4.02 -9.70 23.99
N PRO A 95 2.75 -10.18 23.95
CA PRO A 95 2.10 -10.59 22.73
C PRO A 95 2.06 -9.49 21.69
N MET A 96 1.72 -8.28 22.09
CA MET A 96 1.62 -7.12 21.20
C MET A 96 3.00 -6.67 20.69
N LEU A 97 4.00 -6.69 21.54
CA LEU A 97 5.39 -6.38 21.18
C LEU A 97 5.92 -7.37 20.13
N ILE A 98 5.74 -8.68 20.37
CA ILE A 98 6.15 -9.73 19.42
C ILE A 98 5.44 -9.56 18.09
N TYR A 99 4.14 -9.26 18.10
CA TYR A 99 3.38 -9.01 16.87
C TYR A 99 3.95 -7.83 16.07
N ILE A 100 4.19 -6.70 16.73
CA ILE A 100 4.72 -5.49 16.08
C ILE A 100 6.13 -5.73 15.51
N ILE A 101 7.01 -6.39 16.26
CA ILE A 101 8.37 -6.72 15.80
C ILE A 101 8.30 -7.68 14.61
N SER A 102 7.48 -8.72 14.69
CA SER A 102 7.31 -9.68 13.59
C SER A 102 6.76 -9.00 12.33
N TYR A 103 5.77 -8.11 12.49
CA TYR A 103 5.20 -7.34 11.40
C TYR A 103 6.23 -6.39 10.79
N PHE A 104 7.05 -5.74 11.60
CA PHE A 104 8.12 -4.86 11.12
C PHE A 104 9.09 -5.61 10.21
N PHE A 105 9.63 -6.74 10.64
CA PHE A 105 10.54 -7.55 9.82
C PHE A 105 9.86 -8.11 8.56
N TYR A 106 8.62 -8.54 8.66
CA TYR A 106 7.86 -9.04 7.53
C TYR A 106 7.66 -7.95 6.46
N ILE A 107 7.18 -6.79 6.85
CA ILE A 107 6.89 -5.70 5.91
C ILE A 107 8.18 -5.12 5.31
N ASP A 108 9.25 -5.02 6.10
CA ASP A 108 10.57 -4.57 5.64
C ASP A 108 11.13 -5.55 4.58
N GLY A 109 11.03 -6.85 4.80
CA GLY A 109 11.41 -7.87 3.83
C GLY A 109 10.62 -7.76 2.52
N VAL A 110 9.30 -7.62 2.59
CA VAL A 110 8.43 -7.45 1.43
C VAL A 110 8.78 -6.17 0.65
N HIS A 111 8.92 -5.04 1.34
CA HIS A 111 9.31 -3.78 0.69
C HIS A 111 10.71 -3.84 0.06
N THR A 112 11.64 -4.49 0.70
CA THR A 112 13.00 -4.70 0.15
C THR A 112 12.96 -5.49 -1.16
N ILE A 113 12.21 -6.61 -1.19
CA ILE A 113 12.05 -7.41 -2.41
C ILE A 113 11.43 -6.55 -3.52
N ILE A 114 10.35 -5.83 -3.24
CA ILE A 114 9.66 -4.99 -4.24
C ILE A 114 10.59 -3.88 -4.77
N SER A 115 11.28 -3.16 -3.88
CA SER A 115 12.12 -2.03 -4.27
C SER A 115 13.42 -2.45 -4.96
N MET A 116 13.99 -3.60 -4.57
CA MET A 116 15.26 -4.08 -5.13
C MET A 116 15.07 -4.95 -6.37
N SER A 117 13.89 -5.48 -6.65
CA SER A 117 13.64 -6.40 -7.77
C SER A 117 14.05 -5.83 -9.13
N THR A 118 13.71 -4.57 -9.39
CA THR A 118 14.07 -3.89 -10.65
C THR A 118 15.57 -3.59 -10.74
N SER A 119 16.19 -3.15 -9.65
CA SER A 119 17.64 -2.92 -9.58
C SER A 119 18.43 -4.22 -9.75
N TYR A 120 17.97 -5.29 -9.13
CA TYR A 120 18.57 -6.62 -9.28
C TYR A 120 18.42 -7.14 -10.70
N GLY A 121 17.22 -6.98 -11.29
CA GLY A 121 16.97 -7.37 -12.68
C GLY A 121 17.88 -6.65 -13.69
N THR A 122 18.11 -5.34 -13.52
CA THR A 122 19.06 -4.59 -14.36
C THR A 122 20.50 -5.11 -14.22
N ASN A 123 20.92 -5.43 -13.01
CA ASN A 123 22.26 -6.00 -12.78
C ASN A 123 22.46 -7.39 -13.41
N LEU A 124 21.38 -8.15 -13.56
CA LEU A 124 21.36 -9.43 -14.29
C LEU A 124 21.29 -9.27 -15.82
N GLY A 125 21.21 -8.03 -16.32
CA GLY A 125 21.10 -7.75 -17.76
C GLY A 125 19.71 -8.00 -18.34
N LEU A 126 18.66 -8.04 -17.50
CA LEU A 126 17.30 -8.17 -17.96
C LEU A 126 16.83 -6.88 -18.64
N ASP A 127 16.02 -7.05 -19.70
CA ASP A 127 15.45 -5.93 -20.43
C ASP A 127 14.49 -5.09 -19.54
N SER A 128 14.70 -3.78 -19.57
CA SER A 128 13.89 -2.83 -18.78
C SER A 128 12.41 -2.87 -19.13
N ALA A 129 12.06 -3.08 -20.41
CA ALA A 129 10.68 -3.17 -20.84
C ALA A 129 10.01 -4.44 -20.29
N GLY A 130 10.71 -5.57 -20.31
CA GLY A 130 10.25 -6.83 -19.72
C GLY A 130 10.01 -6.71 -18.20
N MET A 131 10.90 -6.01 -17.48
CA MET A 131 10.72 -5.77 -16.05
C MET A 131 9.50 -4.90 -15.74
N LEU A 132 9.26 -3.84 -16.53
CA LEU A 132 8.08 -2.99 -16.38
C LEU A 132 6.79 -3.75 -16.68
N LEU A 133 6.81 -4.62 -17.71
CA LEU A 133 5.67 -5.50 -18.00
C LEU A 133 5.41 -6.50 -16.86
N ALA A 134 6.45 -7.07 -16.26
CA ALA A 134 6.32 -7.94 -15.10
C ALA A 134 5.70 -7.21 -13.90
N LEU A 135 6.13 -5.97 -13.63
CA LEU A 135 5.52 -5.13 -12.60
C LEU A 135 4.04 -4.84 -12.90
N LEU A 136 3.70 -4.53 -14.14
CA LEU A 136 2.31 -4.33 -14.55
C LEU A 136 1.47 -5.60 -14.34
N LEU A 137 2.01 -6.75 -14.72
CA LEU A 137 1.33 -8.04 -14.52
C LEU A 137 1.03 -8.31 -13.03
N VAL A 138 1.99 -8.05 -12.15
CA VAL A 138 1.79 -8.17 -10.69
C VAL A 138 0.67 -7.24 -10.21
N GLN A 139 0.61 -6.00 -10.70
CA GLN A 139 -0.43 -5.05 -10.33
C GLN A 139 -1.82 -5.48 -10.81
N VAL A 140 -1.92 -5.94 -12.05
CA VAL A 140 -3.19 -6.43 -12.61
C VAL A 140 -3.68 -7.69 -11.90
N LEU A 141 -2.77 -8.61 -11.59
CA LEU A 141 -3.10 -9.83 -10.85
C LEU A 141 -3.43 -9.56 -9.37
N GLY A 142 -2.94 -8.46 -8.81
CA GLY A 142 -3.18 -8.10 -7.41
C GLY A 142 -4.65 -8.05 -7.03
N LEU A 143 -5.51 -7.45 -7.88
CA LEU A 143 -6.94 -7.36 -7.62
C LEU A 143 -7.64 -8.74 -7.56
N PRO A 144 -7.55 -9.61 -8.59
CA PRO A 144 -8.20 -10.92 -8.53
C PRO A 144 -7.66 -11.79 -7.40
N PHE A 145 -6.36 -11.71 -7.09
CA PHE A 145 -5.80 -12.41 -5.94
C PHE A 145 -6.28 -11.86 -4.60
N CYS A 146 -6.46 -10.54 -4.45
CA CYS A 146 -7.09 -9.94 -3.28
C CYS A 146 -8.51 -10.47 -3.07
N LEU A 147 -9.33 -10.52 -4.13
CA LEU A 147 -10.70 -11.03 -4.06
C LEU A 147 -10.75 -12.53 -3.74
N LEU A 148 -9.82 -13.28 -4.30
CA LEU A 148 -9.67 -14.72 -3.99
C LEU A 148 -9.28 -14.92 -2.52
N TYR A 149 -8.29 -14.16 -2.05
CA TYR A 149 -7.82 -14.20 -0.67
C TYR A 149 -8.95 -13.88 0.33
N MET A 150 -9.75 -12.85 0.02
CA MET A 150 -10.90 -12.47 0.84
C MET A 150 -11.87 -13.66 1.01
N LYS A 151 -12.27 -14.33 -0.09
CA LYS A 151 -13.16 -15.50 -0.04
C LYS A 151 -12.55 -16.67 0.72
N LEU A 152 -11.25 -16.89 0.57
CA LEU A 152 -10.55 -17.95 1.29
C LEU A 152 -10.42 -17.62 2.78
N ALA A 153 -10.18 -16.34 3.14
CA ALA A 153 -10.11 -15.89 4.52
C ALA A 153 -11.47 -16.03 5.25
N GLU A 154 -12.58 -15.76 4.56
CA GLU A 154 -13.91 -16.01 5.09
C GLU A 154 -14.15 -17.51 5.37
N LYS A 155 -13.62 -18.41 4.53
CA LYS A 155 -13.81 -19.85 4.64
C LYS A 155 -12.88 -20.53 5.65
N PHE A 156 -11.60 -20.18 5.65
CA PHE A 156 -10.55 -20.87 6.42
C PHE A 156 -10.10 -20.08 7.66
N GLY A 157 -10.58 -18.85 7.82
CA GLY A 157 -10.19 -17.92 8.87
C GLY A 157 -8.93 -17.12 8.53
N ALA A 158 -8.95 -15.84 8.88
CA ALA A 158 -7.87 -14.89 8.57
C ALA A 158 -6.50 -15.34 9.11
N ARG A 159 -6.46 -15.92 10.33
CA ARG A 159 -5.22 -16.38 10.98
C ARG A 159 -4.51 -17.47 10.15
N THR A 160 -5.27 -18.45 9.65
CA THR A 160 -4.75 -19.54 8.80
C THR A 160 -4.22 -18.99 7.48
N MET A 161 -4.99 -18.09 6.86
CA MET A 161 -4.62 -17.49 5.57
C MET A 161 -3.37 -16.63 5.66
N VAL A 162 -3.18 -15.87 6.74
CA VAL A 162 -1.93 -15.15 6.99
C VAL A 162 -0.75 -16.12 7.09
N GLY A 163 -0.92 -17.22 7.83
CA GLY A 163 0.12 -18.25 7.91
C GLY A 163 0.49 -18.84 6.56
N VAL A 164 -0.49 -19.14 5.71
CA VAL A 164 -0.25 -19.61 4.33
C VAL A 164 0.48 -18.55 3.52
N GLY A 165 0.07 -17.26 3.60
CA GLY A 165 0.72 -16.18 2.87
C GLY A 165 2.17 -15.91 3.28
N ILE A 166 2.56 -16.26 4.51
CA ILE A 166 3.96 -16.16 4.95
C ILE A 166 4.82 -17.32 4.41
N CYS A 167 4.22 -18.49 4.16
CA CYS A 167 4.92 -19.67 3.67
C CYS A 167 5.09 -19.72 2.15
N VAL A 168 4.34 -18.91 1.39
CA VAL A 168 4.42 -18.79 -0.08
C VAL A 168 5.35 -17.69 -0.50
#